data_497cd58258be0abf174e41e439289d4b
#
_entry.id   497cd58258be0abf174e41e439289d4b
#
_cell.length_a   1.000
_cell.length_b   1.000
_cell.length_c   1.000
_cell.angle_alpha   90.00
_cell.angle_beta   90.00
_cell.angle_gamma   90.00
#
_symmetry.space_group_name_H-M   'P 1'
#
loop_
_entity.id
_entity.type
_entity.pdbx_description
1 polymer ?
#
loop_
_entity_poly.entity_id
_entity_poly.type
_entity_poly.pdbx_seq_one_letter_code
_entity_poly.pdbx_strand_id
1 'polypeptide(L)'
;SKIKTSNVYVVDKPVADAIGAGLDVTSSKGIMVVNIGAETTEISVLSLGGIVISRTIKIGGSKLDESIIAAVRKEYNLIIGKRTAEKLKIELGSAVCSNDSEEVFTDGYGRNVISGLPVSVKVSSKVIQSAIADPLHQIMDSVKVMLERTPPELAADIVKDGIFLTGGTSNIS
;
A
#
# COMPACT_ATOMS: atom_id res chain seq x y z
N SER A 1 33.95 0.60 -3.69
CA SER A 1 34.45 1.71 -2.88
C SER A 1 33.93 1.58 -1.46
N LYS A 2 34.86 1.46 -0.47
CA LYS A 2 34.47 1.47 0.94
C LYS A 2 34.13 2.92 1.33
N ILE A 3 32.85 3.20 1.61
CA ILE A 3 32.47 4.48 2.21
C ILE A 3 33.01 4.49 3.63
N LYS A 4 33.92 5.42 3.92
CA LYS A 4 34.41 5.66 5.28
C LYS A 4 33.38 6.56 5.98
N THR A 5 32.54 5.99 6.81
CA THR A 5 31.67 6.73 7.73
C THR A 5 32.31 6.76 9.11
N SER A 6 32.28 7.91 9.76
CA SER A 6 32.82 8.07 11.13
C SER A 6 31.87 7.49 12.19
N ASN A 7 30.53 7.56 11.95
CA ASN A 7 29.50 7.05 12.85
C ASN A 7 28.38 6.39 12.03
N VAL A 8 27.86 5.25 12.53
CA VAL A 8 26.69 4.55 11.98
C VAL A 8 25.70 4.34 13.12
N TYR A 9 24.47 4.79 12.92
CA TYR A 9 23.37 4.58 13.85
C TYR A 9 22.32 3.69 13.21
N VAL A 10 21.80 2.73 13.97
CA VAL A 10 20.69 1.87 13.56
C VAL A 10 19.43 2.37 14.26
N VAL A 11 18.38 2.62 13.48
CA VAL A 11 17.08 3.06 13.98
C VAL A 11 16.03 2.08 13.47
N ASP A 12 15.04 1.75 14.30
CA ASP A 12 13.89 0.94 13.89
C ASP A 12 13.10 1.66 12.81
N LYS A 13 12.79 0.94 11.73
CA LYS A 13 12.11 1.53 10.56
C LYS A 13 10.79 2.22 10.92
N PRO A 14 9.86 1.64 11.74
CA PRO A 14 8.62 2.31 12.10
C PRO A 14 8.83 3.64 12.87
N VAL A 15 9.88 3.70 13.70
CA VAL A 15 10.25 4.94 14.40
C VAL A 15 10.73 5.99 13.41
N ALA A 16 11.57 5.59 12.44
CA ALA A 16 12.04 6.48 11.39
C ALA A 16 10.88 6.98 10.50
N ASP A 17 9.93 6.09 10.16
CA ASP A 17 8.72 6.41 9.39
C ASP A 17 7.85 7.45 10.14
N ALA A 18 7.66 7.28 11.46
CA ALA A 18 6.90 8.22 12.29
C ALA A 18 7.58 9.60 12.37
N ILE A 19 8.89 9.64 12.58
CA ILE A 19 9.67 10.89 12.59
C ILE A 19 9.60 11.57 11.22
N GLY A 20 9.72 10.80 10.13
CA GLY A 20 9.59 11.30 8.76
C GLY A 20 8.21 11.89 8.46
N ALA A 21 7.17 11.38 9.10
CA ALA A 21 5.81 11.90 9.06
C ALA A 21 5.57 13.12 9.99
N GLY A 22 6.61 13.58 10.71
CA GLY A 22 6.53 14.73 11.62
C GLY A 22 5.87 14.43 12.97
N LEU A 23 5.83 13.15 13.38
CA LEU A 23 5.19 12.75 14.63
C LEU A 23 6.18 12.81 15.81
N ASP A 24 5.68 13.24 16.97
CA ASP A 24 6.44 13.19 18.22
C ASP A 24 6.40 11.78 18.82
N VAL A 25 7.41 10.98 18.48
CA VAL A 25 7.55 9.60 18.97
C VAL A 25 7.95 9.51 20.44
N THR A 26 8.41 10.60 21.06
CA THR A 26 8.88 10.61 22.46
C THR A 26 7.72 10.67 23.47
N SER A 27 6.54 11.05 23.01
CA SER A 27 5.32 11.11 23.80
C SER A 27 4.90 9.72 24.31
N SER A 28 4.19 9.69 25.44
CA SER A 28 3.54 8.46 25.96
C SER A 28 2.30 8.05 25.19
N LYS A 29 1.84 8.85 24.23
CA LYS A 29 0.68 8.54 23.38
C LYS A 29 0.95 7.35 22.47
N GLY A 30 -0.12 6.61 22.20
CA GLY A 30 -0.12 5.55 21.18
C GLY A 30 -0.18 6.13 19.78
N ILE A 31 0.81 5.80 18.94
CA ILE A 31 0.88 6.19 17.54
C ILE A 31 0.85 4.93 16.68
N MET A 32 -0.13 4.81 15.77
CA MET A 32 -0.13 3.73 14.79
C MET A 32 0.39 4.23 13.44
N VAL A 33 1.44 3.58 12.94
CA VAL A 33 2.02 3.82 11.62
C VAL A 33 1.83 2.58 10.75
N VAL A 34 1.31 2.78 9.54
CA VAL A 34 1.16 1.74 8.52
C VAL A 34 1.99 2.13 7.31
N ASN A 35 3.09 1.44 7.10
CA ASN A 35 3.96 1.65 5.95
C ASN A 35 3.63 0.65 4.85
N ILE A 36 3.04 1.13 3.74
CA ILE A 36 2.69 0.30 2.58
C ILE A 36 3.79 0.46 1.52
N GLY A 37 4.74 -0.47 1.53
CA GLY A 37 5.86 -0.52 0.59
C GLY A 37 5.53 -1.25 -0.71
N ALA A 38 6.57 -1.56 -1.48
CA ALA A 38 6.42 -2.31 -2.73
C ALA A 38 6.07 -3.78 -2.48
N GLU A 39 6.76 -4.47 -1.56
CA GLU A 39 6.60 -5.91 -1.32
C GLU A 39 5.84 -6.23 -0.03
N THR A 40 5.91 -5.32 0.96
CA THR A 40 5.38 -5.57 2.30
C THR A 40 4.60 -4.36 2.81
N THR A 41 3.64 -4.65 3.70
CA THR A 41 3.03 -3.65 4.58
C THR A 41 3.46 -3.95 6.00
N GLU A 42 3.98 -2.93 6.68
CA GLU A 42 4.37 -2.97 8.09
C GLU A 42 3.42 -2.10 8.90
N ILE A 43 2.81 -2.71 9.92
CA ILE A 43 1.85 -2.07 10.83
C ILE A 43 2.48 -2.06 12.21
N SER A 44 2.67 -0.89 12.80
CA SER A 44 3.37 -0.74 14.07
C SER A 44 2.67 0.25 14.98
N VAL A 45 2.61 -0.08 16.26
CA VAL A 45 2.17 0.83 17.33
C VAL A 45 3.41 1.25 18.11
N LEU A 46 3.59 2.55 18.24
CA LEU A 46 4.72 3.20 18.91
C LEU A 46 4.22 3.93 20.15
N SER A 47 5.06 3.99 21.18
CA SER A 47 4.91 4.86 22.37
C SER A 47 6.27 5.03 23.04
N LEU A 48 6.53 6.18 23.62
CA LEU A 48 7.78 6.50 24.37
C LEU A 48 9.05 6.19 23.56
N GLY A 49 9.05 6.47 22.26
CA GLY A 49 10.19 6.28 21.36
C GLY A 49 10.46 4.84 20.96
N GLY A 50 9.61 3.87 21.35
CA GLY A 50 9.79 2.45 21.08
C GLY A 50 8.60 1.79 20.40
N ILE A 51 8.83 0.59 19.86
CA ILE A 51 7.80 -0.25 19.27
C ILE A 51 7.11 -1.03 20.39
N VAL A 52 5.79 -0.84 20.55
CA VAL A 52 4.96 -1.61 21.48
C VAL A 52 4.56 -2.94 20.86
N ILE A 53 4.06 -2.89 19.63
CA ILE A 53 3.69 -4.06 18.84
C ILE A 53 3.90 -3.76 17.35
N SER A 54 4.37 -4.73 16.60
CA SER A 54 4.56 -4.63 15.15
C SER A 54 4.17 -5.92 14.43
N ARG A 55 3.70 -5.78 13.19
CA ARG A 55 3.38 -6.88 12.30
C ARG A 55 3.72 -6.50 10.88
N THR A 56 4.39 -7.41 10.17
CA THR A 56 4.66 -7.29 8.74
C THR A 56 3.88 -8.34 7.97
N ILE A 57 3.21 -7.93 6.89
CA ILE A 57 2.54 -8.82 5.95
C ILE A 57 3.18 -8.69 4.56
N LYS A 58 3.20 -9.78 3.80
CA LYS A 58 3.76 -9.83 2.43
C LYS A 58 2.74 -9.37 1.39
N ILE A 59 2.19 -8.17 1.61
CA ILE A 59 1.26 -7.50 0.71
C ILE A 59 1.74 -6.06 0.58
N GLY A 60 1.97 -5.63 -0.65
CA GLY A 60 2.41 -4.28 -0.99
C GLY A 60 2.08 -3.98 -2.44
N GLY A 61 2.67 -2.94 -3.00
CA GLY A 61 2.42 -2.47 -4.37
C GLY A 61 2.57 -3.53 -5.44
N SER A 62 3.57 -4.41 -5.31
CA SER A 62 3.79 -5.52 -6.26
C SER A 62 2.63 -6.52 -6.28
N LYS A 63 1.99 -6.76 -5.12
CA LYS A 63 0.81 -7.64 -5.06
C LYS A 63 -0.39 -7.02 -5.76
N LEU A 64 -0.56 -5.70 -5.64
CA LEU A 64 -1.57 -4.95 -6.39
C LEU A 64 -1.31 -5.04 -7.91
N ASP A 65 -0.06 -4.86 -8.34
CA ASP A 65 0.33 -4.99 -9.75
C ASP A 65 0.03 -6.38 -10.31
N GLU A 66 0.33 -7.45 -9.55
CA GLU A 66 0.00 -8.83 -9.92
C GLU A 66 -1.52 -9.04 -10.10
N SER A 67 -2.32 -8.49 -9.19
CA SER A 67 -3.79 -8.55 -9.28
C SER A 67 -4.30 -7.83 -10.52
N ILE A 68 -3.72 -6.66 -10.85
CA ILE A 68 -4.04 -5.89 -12.05
C ILE A 68 -3.67 -6.68 -13.31
N ILE A 69 -2.48 -7.28 -13.38
CA ILE A 69 -2.05 -8.11 -14.52
C ILE A 69 -3.04 -9.25 -14.76
N ALA A 70 -3.46 -9.93 -13.67
CA ALA A 70 -4.41 -11.03 -13.76
C ALA A 70 -5.80 -10.56 -14.24
N ALA A 71 -6.29 -9.43 -13.72
CA ALA A 71 -7.59 -8.87 -14.10
C ALA A 71 -7.62 -8.39 -15.55
N VAL A 72 -6.59 -7.67 -15.98
CA VAL A 72 -6.47 -7.19 -17.37
C VAL A 72 -6.36 -8.36 -18.34
N ARG A 73 -5.62 -9.42 -17.99
CA ARG A 73 -5.56 -10.65 -18.79
C ARG A 73 -6.92 -11.32 -18.93
N LYS A 74 -7.68 -11.40 -17.83
CA LYS A 74 -8.98 -12.05 -17.79
C LYS A 74 -10.03 -11.27 -18.58
N GLU A 75 -10.09 -9.95 -18.40
CA GLU A 75 -11.15 -9.11 -18.94
C GLU A 75 -10.91 -8.71 -20.40
N TYR A 76 -9.66 -8.42 -20.75
CA TYR A 76 -9.32 -7.89 -22.08
C TYR A 76 -8.50 -8.85 -22.95
N ASN A 77 -8.22 -10.08 -22.48
CA ASN A 77 -7.30 -11.01 -23.16
C ASN A 77 -5.94 -10.36 -23.48
N LEU A 78 -5.46 -9.49 -22.60
CA LEU A 78 -4.25 -8.69 -22.79
C LEU A 78 -3.19 -9.05 -21.74
N ILE A 79 -2.01 -9.46 -22.19
CA ILE A 79 -0.83 -9.66 -21.33
C ILE A 79 -0.08 -8.34 -21.25
N ILE A 80 -0.01 -7.78 -20.04
CA ILE A 80 0.73 -6.55 -19.73
C ILE A 80 1.95 -6.84 -18.87
N GLY A 81 2.97 -5.98 -18.93
CA GLY A 81 4.14 -6.04 -18.06
C GLY A 81 3.92 -5.29 -16.75
N LYS A 82 4.81 -5.52 -15.76
CA LYS A 82 4.76 -4.86 -14.44
C LYS A 82 4.71 -3.33 -14.54
N ARG A 83 5.50 -2.71 -15.43
CA ARG A 83 5.48 -1.23 -15.62
C ARG A 83 4.13 -0.72 -16.10
N THR A 84 3.46 -1.44 -16.98
CA THR A 84 2.12 -1.07 -17.45
C THR A 84 1.09 -1.23 -16.33
N ALA A 85 1.19 -2.30 -15.53
CA ALA A 85 0.32 -2.52 -14.38
C ALA A 85 0.49 -1.41 -13.33
N GLU A 86 1.73 -1.05 -12.99
CA GLU A 86 2.04 0.05 -12.09
C GLU A 86 1.48 1.39 -12.59
N LYS A 87 1.64 1.68 -13.90
CA LYS A 87 1.05 2.86 -14.52
C LYS A 87 -0.47 2.88 -14.36
N LEU A 88 -1.15 1.77 -14.69
CA LEU A 88 -2.60 1.64 -14.54
C LEU A 88 -3.04 1.78 -13.09
N LYS A 89 -2.28 1.24 -12.13
CA LYS A 89 -2.51 1.40 -10.70
C LYS A 89 -2.48 2.87 -10.27
N ILE A 90 -1.47 3.62 -10.73
CA ILE A 90 -1.29 5.03 -10.39
C ILE A 90 -2.39 5.91 -11.01
N GLU A 91 -2.77 5.64 -12.26
CA GLU A 91 -3.72 6.46 -13.01
C GLU A 91 -5.19 6.12 -12.72
N LEU A 92 -5.51 4.86 -12.43
CA LEU A 92 -6.88 4.36 -12.30
C LEU A 92 -7.18 3.73 -10.94
N GLY A 93 -6.15 3.48 -10.12
CA GLY A 93 -6.32 2.88 -8.81
C GLY A 93 -7.00 3.85 -7.86
N SER A 94 -8.04 3.38 -7.16
CA SER A 94 -8.66 4.07 -6.04
C SER A 94 -9.00 3.07 -4.96
N ALA A 95 -8.73 3.41 -3.72
CA ALA A 95 -9.10 2.62 -2.55
C ALA A 95 -10.58 2.75 -2.21
N VAL A 96 -11.24 3.81 -2.70
CA VAL A 96 -12.66 4.08 -2.48
C VAL A 96 -13.44 3.78 -3.75
N CYS A 97 -14.23 2.71 -3.72
CA CYS A 97 -15.20 2.41 -4.77
C CYS A 97 -16.48 3.23 -4.53
N SER A 98 -16.57 4.43 -5.11
CA SER A 98 -17.84 5.16 -5.14
C SER A 98 -18.64 4.72 -6.37
N ASN A 99 -19.86 4.25 -6.15
CA ASN A 99 -20.77 3.83 -7.24
C ASN A 99 -21.13 4.98 -8.19
N ASP A 100 -20.92 6.23 -7.77
CA ASP A 100 -21.24 7.45 -8.52
C ASP A 100 -20.05 8.10 -9.23
N SER A 101 -18.82 7.53 -9.10
CA SER A 101 -17.68 8.07 -9.82
C SER A 101 -17.78 7.74 -11.32
N GLU A 102 -17.54 8.75 -12.17
CA GLU A 102 -17.42 8.56 -13.61
C GLU A 102 -16.36 7.52 -13.92
N GLU A 103 -16.70 6.61 -14.82
CA GLU A 103 -15.76 5.57 -15.26
C GLU A 103 -14.66 6.19 -16.12
N VAL A 104 -13.42 6.11 -15.64
CA VAL A 104 -12.24 6.63 -16.34
C VAL A 104 -11.55 5.50 -17.10
N PHE A 105 -11.00 5.82 -18.26
CA PHE A 105 -10.29 4.86 -19.12
C PHE A 105 -8.87 5.33 -19.41
N THR A 106 -7.92 4.42 -19.38
CA THR A 106 -6.52 4.64 -19.75
C THR A 106 -6.05 3.57 -20.73
N ASP A 107 -5.11 3.94 -21.61
CA ASP A 107 -4.54 3.01 -22.60
C ASP A 107 -3.59 2.01 -21.93
N GLY A 108 -3.97 0.73 -21.97
CA GLY A 108 -3.13 -0.40 -21.59
C GLY A 108 -2.44 -1.01 -22.81
N TYR A 109 -1.11 -0.99 -22.80
CA TYR A 109 -0.29 -1.55 -23.88
C TYR A 109 0.18 -2.95 -23.49
N GLY A 110 0.00 -3.90 -24.40
CA GLY A 110 0.38 -5.28 -24.13
C GLY A 110 0.37 -6.16 -25.39
N ARG A 111 0.30 -7.46 -25.15
CA ARG A 111 0.20 -8.48 -26.21
C ARG A 111 -1.13 -9.21 -26.06
N ASN A 112 -1.88 -9.30 -27.15
CA ASN A 112 -3.11 -10.08 -27.16
C ASN A 112 -2.80 -11.58 -26.96
N VAL A 113 -3.55 -12.24 -26.08
CA VAL A 113 -3.34 -13.66 -25.72
C VAL A 113 -3.56 -14.60 -26.91
N ILE A 114 -4.53 -14.27 -27.79
CA ILE A 114 -4.97 -15.14 -28.87
C ILE A 114 -4.06 -14.96 -30.11
N SER A 115 -3.87 -13.70 -30.54
CA SER A 115 -3.10 -13.40 -31.78
C SER A 115 -1.59 -13.29 -31.54
N GLY A 116 -1.15 -13.11 -30.30
CA GLY A 116 0.24 -12.84 -29.94
C GLY A 116 0.76 -11.47 -30.38
N LEU A 117 -0.08 -10.64 -31.00
CA LEU A 117 0.32 -9.33 -31.55
C LEU A 117 0.30 -8.24 -30.48
N PRO A 118 1.19 -7.24 -30.57
CA PRO A 118 1.10 -6.04 -29.73
C PRO A 118 -0.20 -5.27 -30.02
N VAL A 119 -0.93 -4.89 -28.97
CA VAL A 119 -2.17 -4.11 -29.07
C VAL A 119 -2.27 -3.12 -27.91
N SER A 120 -3.08 -2.09 -28.09
CA SER A 120 -3.52 -1.19 -27.05
C SER A 120 -5.01 -1.36 -26.80
N VAL A 121 -5.43 -1.35 -25.55
CA VAL A 121 -6.83 -1.49 -25.13
C VAL A 121 -7.16 -0.40 -24.11
N LYS A 122 -8.35 0.17 -24.17
CA LYS A 122 -8.89 1.06 -23.13
C LYS A 122 -9.25 0.24 -21.90
N VAL A 123 -8.51 0.44 -20.81
CA VAL A 123 -8.72 -0.25 -19.53
C VAL A 123 -9.54 0.65 -18.63
N SER A 124 -10.61 0.09 -18.06
CA SER A 124 -11.54 0.80 -17.17
C SER A 124 -11.01 0.89 -15.74
N SER A 125 -11.26 2.02 -15.07
CA SER A 125 -10.98 2.22 -13.64
C SER A 125 -11.71 1.19 -12.77
N LYS A 126 -12.93 0.78 -13.12
CA LYS A 126 -13.71 -0.23 -12.38
C LYS A 126 -13.01 -1.58 -12.31
N VAL A 127 -12.38 -2.00 -13.41
CA VAL A 127 -11.62 -3.27 -13.47
C VAL A 127 -10.40 -3.19 -12.56
N ILE A 128 -9.68 -2.06 -12.56
CA ILE A 128 -8.50 -1.85 -11.71
C ILE A 128 -8.89 -1.79 -10.24
N GLN A 129 -9.91 -1.02 -9.88
CA GLN A 129 -10.42 -0.92 -8.51
C GLN A 129 -10.85 -2.29 -7.97
N SER A 130 -11.61 -3.05 -8.75
CA SER A 130 -12.01 -4.42 -8.38
C SER A 130 -10.82 -5.35 -8.20
N ALA A 131 -9.78 -5.21 -9.04
CA ALA A 131 -8.59 -6.04 -8.97
C ALA A 131 -7.77 -5.82 -7.69
N ILE A 132 -7.69 -4.57 -7.21
CA ILE A 132 -6.90 -4.22 -6.02
C ILE A 132 -7.70 -4.34 -4.71
N ALA A 133 -9.02 -4.51 -4.77
CA ALA A 133 -9.89 -4.55 -3.60
C ALA A 133 -9.49 -5.65 -2.59
N ASP A 134 -9.28 -6.88 -3.05
CA ASP A 134 -8.93 -8.00 -2.17
C ASP A 134 -7.60 -7.80 -1.41
N PRO A 135 -6.48 -7.41 -2.06
CA PRO A 135 -5.25 -7.08 -1.33
C PRO A 135 -5.42 -5.93 -0.35
N LEU A 136 -6.19 -4.89 -0.69
CA LEU A 136 -6.46 -3.77 0.22
C LEU A 136 -7.27 -4.21 1.44
N HIS A 137 -8.29 -5.06 1.25
CA HIS A 137 -9.06 -5.64 2.37
C HIS A 137 -8.17 -6.44 3.32
N GLN A 138 -7.20 -7.23 2.80
CA GLN A 138 -6.26 -7.98 3.63
C GLN A 138 -5.36 -7.05 4.47
N ILE A 139 -4.96 -5.89 3.92
CA ILE A 139 -4.23 -4.87 4.68
C ILE A 139 -5.14 -4.32 5.79
N MET A 140 -6.38 -3.92 5.47
CA MET A 140 -7.35 -3.40 6.44
C MET A 140 -7.63 -4.40 7.57
N ASP A 141 -7.82 -5.68 7.27
CA ASP A 141 -8.04 -6.72 8.28
C ASP A 141 -6.81 -6.89 9.18
N SER A 142 -5.61 -6.77 8.62
CA SER A 142 -4.38 -6.80 9.41
C SER A 142 -4.27 -5.59 10.35
N VAL A 143 -4.72 -4.41 9.92
CA VAL A 143 -4.79 -3.20 10.77
C VAL A 143 -5.79 -3.41 11.91
N LYS A 144 -6.99 -3.95 11.63
CA LYS A 144 -8.00 -4.27 12.64
C LYS A 144 -7.45 -5.23 13.71
N VAL A 145 -6.81 -6.32 13.29
CA VAL A 145 -6.17 -7.29 14.20
C VAL A 145 -5.10 -6.63 15.06
N MET A 146 -4.36 -5.65 14.53
CA MET A 146 -3.36 -4.91 15.31
C MET A 146 -4.02 -4.02 16.34
N LEU A 147 -5.11 -3.32 16.00
CA LEU A 147 -5.88 -2.50 16.94
C LEU A 147 -6.45 -3.34 18.09
N GLU A 148 -7.00 -4.53 17.80
CA GLU A 148 -7.51 -5.46 18.81
C GLU A 148 -6.45 -5.94 19.81
N ARG A 149 -5.18 -5.99 19.38
CA ARG A 149 -4.04 -6.40 20.21
C ARG A 149 -3.34 -5.26 20.91
N THR A 150 -3.69 -4.03 20.56
CA THR A 150 -3.10 -2.83 21.15
C THR A 150 -3.66 -2.61 22.56
N PRO A 151 -2.82 -2.26 23.56
CA PRO A 151 -3.30 -1.90 24.90
C PRO A 151 -4.39 -0.82 24.83
N PRO A 152 -5.46 -0.92 25.65
CA PRO A 152 -6.63 -0.03 25.55
C PRO A 152 -6.30 1.45 25.62
N GLU A 153 -5.32 1.84 26.46
CA GLU A 153 -4.90 3.23 26.63
C GLU A 153 -4.31 3.79 25.33
N LEU A 154 -3.44 3.02 24.67
CA LEU A 154 -2.83 3.40 23.40
C LEU A 154 -3.84 3.33 22.25
N ALA A 155 -4.77 2.38 22.28
CA ALA A 155 -5.85 2.29 21.30
C ALA A 155 -6.77 3.51 21.34
N ALA A 156 -7.06 4.05 22.54
CA ALA A 156 -7.84 5.27 22.71
C ALA A 156 -7.16 6.49 22.06
N ASP A 157 -5.83 6.60 22.18
CA ASP A 157 -5.06 7.64 21.50
C ASP A 157 -5.15 7.50 19.97
N ILE A 158 -4.99 6.27 19.44
CA ILE A 158 -5.06 6.00 18.02
C ILE A 158 -6.45 6.33 17.45
N VAL A 159 -7.53 6.04 18.17
CA VAL A 159 -8.90 6.41 17.76
C VAL A 159 -9.05 7.92 17.66
N LYS A 160 -8.42 8.68 18.55
CA LYS A 160 -8.48 10.14 18.58
C LYS A 160 -7.60 10.81 17.52
N ASP A 161 -6.35 10.37 17.43
CA ASP A 161 -5.33 11.02 16.60
C ASP A 161 -5.24 10.40 15.17
N GLY A 162 -5.84 9.20 14.96
CA GLY A 162 -5.90 8.50 13.69
C GLY A 162 -4.73 7.53 13.44
N ILE A 163 -4.70 6.99 12.23
CA ILE A 163 -3.66 6.08 11.72
C ILE A 163 -2.85 6.83 10.68
N PHE A 164 -1.52 6.77 10.81
CA PHE A 164 -0.62 7.44 9.89
C PHE A 164 -0.15 6.49 8.80
N LEU A 165 -0.45 6.84 7.55
CA LEU A 165 -0.05 6.05 6.38
C LEU A 165 1.25 6.60 5.81
N THR A 166 2.19 5.70 5.50
CA THR A 166 3.47 5.99 4.86
C THR A 166 3.78 4.97 3.76
N GLY A 167 4.84 5.21 3.00
CA GLY A 167 5.24 4.34 1.90
C GLY A 167 4.62 4.73 0.55
N GLY A 168 5.27 4.35 -0.54
CA GLY A 168 4.87 4.78 -1.89
C GLY A 168 3.49 4.30 -2.32
N THR A 169 3.07 3.13 -1.85
CA THR A 169 1.76 2.53 -2.19
C THR A 169 0.60 3.18 -1.44
N SER A 170 0.86 3.92 -0.35
CA SER A 170 -0.19 4.63 0.40
C SER A 170 -0.80 5.82 -0.36
N ASN A 171 -0.19 6.24 -1.48
CA ASN A 171 -0.69 7.33 -2.33
C ASN A 171 -1.80 6.91 -3.31
N ILE A 172 -2.30 5.69 -3.24
CA ILE A 172 -3.49 5.27 -3.98
C ILE A 172 -4.69 5.97 -3.34
N SER A 173 -5.29 6.89 -4.06
CA SER A 173 -6.43 7.73 -3.62
C SER A 173 -7.75 6.98 -3.66
#